data_5181675a83bf56583cb5de5d5be96422
#
_entry.id   5181675a83bf56583cb5de5d5be96422
#
_cell.length_a   1.000
_cell.length_b   1.000
_cell.length_c   1.000
_cell.angle_alpha   90.00
_cell.angle_beta   90.00
_cell.angle_gamma   90.00
#
_symmetry.space_group_name_H-M   'P 1'
#
loop_
_entity.id
_entity.type
_entity.pdbx_description
1 polymer ?
#
loop_
_entity_poly.entity_id
_entity_poly.type
_entity_poly.pdbx_seq_one_letter_code
_entity_poly.pdbx_strand_id
1 'polypeptide(L)'
;MADQKAELRYLDLKNDICRQIYLGTYEDGGHIPSERQLAADYNVSRITVRKALEQLEEEQLIRREVGNGTILQYRNRGNSTPLDILTLVAPSKNPFFAQFIAHFQQIAWEQGALLLYVEVPENSSLEDCLFRLYQRDIRNAVIWPDDQGLQMEKLLRLRSIGMNLVFFDTDDGFPYGDCVHLDNREAISRLLHGAGETCESCVYVGWDKLDIANVRKREEAFRFLKPEGKVIHVPWRRDRQIRKEDLEAVLTQLPEVEKTMLLCGTGEIGQQLAALLWERGAIPGKLSVVDNFEGSGKYPVSIYEQDLQEMARIIFEQLKKQVRAGNLWQADRIAVAGIYRQ
;
A
#
# COMPACT_ATOMS: atom_id res chain seq x y z
N MET A 1 -19.65 -32.27 20.14
CA MET A 1 -20.62 -31.18 19.90
C MET A 1 -20.67 -30.12 21.01
N ALA A 2 -20.67 -30.46 22.30
CA ALA A 2 -20.62 -29.47 23.41
C ALA A 2 -19.28 -28.73 23.46
N ASP A 3 -18.17 -29.42 23.27
CA ASP A 3 -16.80 -28.86 23.26
C ASP A 3 -16.58 -27.89 22.09
N GLN A 4 -17.05 -28.23 20.89
CA GLN A 4 -16.96 -27.37 19.71
C GLN A 4 -17.79 -26.07 19.87
N LYS A 5 -18.91 -26.15 20.58
CA LYS A 5 -19.77 -24.99 20.87
C LYS A 5 -19.18 -24.09 21.97
N ALA A 6 -18.42 -24.65 22.90
CA ALA A 6 -17.66 -23.90 23.89
C ALA A 6 -16.40 -23.25 23.27
N GLU A 7 -15.78 -23.92 22.32
CA GLU A 7 -14.63 -23.44 21.57
C GLU A 7 -14.96 -22.21 20.70
N LEU A 8 -16.06 -22.22 19.99
CA LEU A 8 -16.56 -21.06 19.24
C LEU A 8 -16.81 -19.85 20.16
N ARG A 9 -17.40 -20.05 21.32
CA ARG A 9 -17.78 -18.94 22.22
C ARG A 9 -16.61 -18.17 22.82
N TYR A 10 -15.46 -18.81 23.13
CA TYR A 10 -14.32 -18.05 23.66
C TYR A 10 -13.58 -17.32 22.55
N LEU A 11 -13.53 -17.85 21.34
CA LEU A 11 -13.00 -17.14 20.17
C LEU A 11 -13.84 -15.91 19.83
N ASP A 12 -15.17 -16.03 19.88
CA ASP A 12 -16.08 -14.90 19.66
C ASP A 12 -15.83 -13.79 20.69
N LEU A 13 -15.69 -14.14 21.98
CA LEU A 13 -15.36 -13.19 23.04
C LEU A 13 -13.99 -12.53 22.83
N LYS A 14 -12.96 -13.33 22.51
CA LYS A 14 -11.64 -12.82 22.19
C LYS A 14 -11.70 -11.82 21.03
N ASN A 15 -12.36 -12.19 19.94
CA ASN A 15 -12.49 -11.36 18.75
C ASN A 15 -13.25 -10.06 19.04
N ASP A 16 -14.23 -10.10 19.94
CA ASP A 16 -14.95 -8.89 20.31
C ASP A 16 -14.09 -7.96 21.18
N ILE A 17 -13.31 -8.48 22.12
CA ILE A 17 -12.33 -7.68 22.86
C ILE A 17 -11.32 -7.03 21.89
N CYS A 18 -10.80 -7.78 20.91
CA CYS A 18 -9.95 -7.22 19.87
C CYS A 18 -10.65 -6.15 19.03
N ARG A 19 -11.97 -6.32 18.80
CA ARG A 19 -12.79 -5.31 18.14
C ARG A 19 -12.90 -4.02 18.96
N GLN A 20 -13.09 -4.13 20.28
CA GLN A 20 -13.13 -2.95 21.15
C GLN A 20 -11.78 -2.21 21.17
N ILE A 21 -10.65 -2.94 21.11
CA ILE A 21 -9.32 -2.36 20.94
C ILE A 21 -9.23 -1.63 19.59
N TYR A 22 -9.63 -2.28 18.50
CA TYR A 22 -9.62 -1.69 17.16
C TYR A 22 -10.49 -0.43 17.05
N LEU A 23 -11.66 -0.43 17.68
CA LEU A 23 -12.56 0.72 17.71
C LEU A 23 -12.07 1.83 18.66
N GLY A 24 -11.06 1.57 19.49
CA GLY A 24 -10.54 2.52 20.46
C GLY A 24 -11.40 2.65 21.72
N THR A 25 -12.32 1.73 21.95
CA THR A 25 -13.09 1.66 23.21
C THR A 25 -12.19 1.26 24.37
N TYR A 26 -11.23 0.38 24.11
CA TYR A 26 -10.20 -0.02 25.06
C TYR A 26 -8.86 0.57 24.63
N GLU A 27 -8.24 1.34 25.50
CA GLU A 27 -6.96 2.01 25.26
C GLU A 27 -5.79 1.26 25.91
N ASP A 28 -4.59 1.43 25.35
CA ASP A 28 -3.37 0.86 25.92
C ASP A 28 -3.09 1.38 27.32
N GLY A 29 -2.80 0.47 28.24
CA GLY A 29 -2.68 0.77 29.67
C GLY A 29 -4.01 0.86 30.41
N GLY A 30 -5.15 0.82 29.72
CA GLY A 30 -6.47 0.81 30.32
C GLY A 30 -6.89 -0.56 30.85
N HIS A 31 -7.93 -0.59 31.68
CA HIS A 31 -8.49 -1.83 32.23
C HIS A 31 -9.60 -2.37 31.34
N ILE A 32 -9.65 -3.68 31.16
CA ILE A 32 -10.85 -4.36 30.63
C ILE A 32 -11.76 -4.82 31.77
N PRO A 33 -13.07 -5.03 31.51
CA PRO A 33 -14.00 -5.51 32.53
C PRO A 33 -13.53 -6.82 33.17
N SER A 34 -13.90 -7.02 34.43
CA SER A 34 -13.55 -8.22 35.17
C SER A 34 -14.13 -9.50 34.54
N GLU A 35 -13.52 -10.67 34.82
CA GLU A 35 -14.05 -11.98 34.36
C GLU A 35 -15.55 -12.16 34.70
N ARG A 36 -15.99 -11.64 35.87
CA ARG A 36 -17.38 -11.72 36.29
C ARG A 36 -18.27 -10.82 35.42
N GLN A 37 -17.83 -9.63 35.12
CA GLN A 37 -18.54 -8.67 34.28
C GLN A 37 -18.64 -9.19 32.84
N LEU A 38 -17.51 -9.62 32.26
CA LEU A 38 -17.48 -10.19 30.91
C LEU A 38 -18.40 -11.42 30.79
N ALA A 39 -18.42 -12.29 31.83
CA ALA A 39 -19.30 -13.45 31.82
C ALA A 39 -20.78 -13.07 31.80
N ALA A 40 -21.16 -11.99 32.51
CA ALA A 40 -22.52 -11.45 32.52
C ALA A 40 -22.85 -10.77 31.20
N ASP A 41 -22.00 -9.89 30.71
CA ASP A 41 -22.22 -9.08 29.50
C ASP A 41 -22.37 -9.95 28.24
N TYR A 42 -21.55 -11.02 28.14
CA TYR A 42 -21.57 -11.94 26.99
C TYR A 42 -22.40 -13.21 27.20
N ASN A 43 -23.06 -13.34 28.37
CA ASN A 43 -23.87 -14.52 28.72
C ASN A 43 -23.13 -15.85 28.49
N VAL A 44 -21.87 -15.91 28.96
CA VAL A 44 -20.99 -17.09 28.87
C VAL A 44 -20.49 -17.53 30.24
N SER A 45 -19.95 -18.74 30.33
CA SER A 45 -19.37 -19.23 31.57
C SER A 45 -18.05 -18.47 31.90
N ARG A 46 -17.71 -18.36 33.20
CA ARG A 46 -16.41 -17.81 33.60
C ARG A 46 -15.22 -18.59 33.06
N ILE A 47 -15.39 -19.90 32.83
CA ILE A 47 -14.37 -20.75 32.20
C ILE A 47 -14.10 -20.28 30.75
N THR A 48 -15.20 -19.98 30.00
CA THR A 48 -15.10 -19.44 28.63
C THR A 48 -14.39 -18.09 28.61
N VAL A 49 -14.70 -17.21 29.55
CA VAL A 49 -14.04 -15.90 29.70
C VAL A 49 -12.55 -16.10 30.00
N ARG A 50 -12.21 -16.97 30.96
CA ARG A 50 -10.84 -17.24 31.35
C ARG A 50 -10.03 -17.76 30.18
N LYS A 51 -10.55 -18.69 29.38
CA LYS A 51 -9.88 -19.21 28.19
C LYS A 51 -9.64 -18.12 27.13
N ALA A 52 -10.60 -17.21 26.93
CA ALA A 52 -10.42 -16.06 26.04
C ALA A 52 -9.32 -15.09 26.53
N LEU A 53 -9.31 -14.79 27.82
CA LEU A 53 -8.31 -13.93 28.44
C LEU A 53 -6.92 -14.60 28.48
N GLU A 54 -6.83 -15.92 28.68
CA GLU A 54 -5.57 -16.68 28.60
C GLU A 54 -4.95 -16.54 27.21
N GLN A 55 -5.75 -16.69 26.15
CA GLN A 55 -5.25 -16.48 24.79
C GLN A 55 -4.79 -15.04 24.53
N LEU A 56 -5.56 -14.05 25.01
CA LEU A 56 -5.15 -12.65 24.88
C LEU A 56 -3.85 -12.35 25.65
N GLU A 57 -3.62 -13.04 26.77
CA GLU A 57 -2.39 -12.93 27.55
C GLU A 57 -1.22 -13.65 26.89
N GLU A 58 -1.44 -14.85 26.33
CA GLU A 58 -0.46 -15.56 25.49
C GLU A 58 -0.06 -14.73 24.27
N GLU A 59 -1.04 -14.09 23.63
CA GLU A 59 -0.81 -13.11 22.58
C GLU A 59 -0.25 -11.78 23.13
N GLN A 60 -0.01 -11.68 24.44
CA GLN A 60 0.47 -10.50 25.20
C GLN A 60 -0.36 -9.22 24.93
N LEU A 61 -1.60 -9.28 24.53
CA LEU A 61 -2.52 -8.14 24.37
C LEU A 61 -3.02 -7.61 25.72
N ILE A 62 -2.95 -8.45 26.74
CA ILE A 62 -3.32 -8.11 28.11
C ILE A 62 -2.27 -8.62 29.10
N ARG A 63 -2.26 -8.02 30.29
CA ARG A 63 -1.54 -8.46 31.47
C ARG A 63 -2.50 -8.55 32.63
N ARG A 64 -2.45 -9.66 33.38
CA ARG A 64 -3.22 -9.83 34.61
C ARG A 64 -2.37 -9.48 35.82
N GLU A 65 -2.87 -8.59 36.65
CA GLU A 65 -2.21 -8.18 37.89
C GLU A 65 -3.07 -8.55 39.09
N VAL A 66 -2.49 -9.29 40.05
CA VAL A 66 -3.19 -9.65 41.28
C VAL A 66 -3.58 -8.39 42.04
N GLY A 67 -4.88 -8.21 42.30
CA GLY A 67 -5.43 -7.05 42.96
C GLY A 67 -5.68 -5.82 42.06
N ASN A 68 -5.13 -5.79 40.86
CA ASN A 68 -5.29 -4.66 39.94
C ASN A 68 -6.10 -5.01 38.67
N GLY A 69 -6.50 -6.26 38.50
CA GLY A 69 -7.34 -6.69 37.39
C GLY A 69 -6.57 -7.00 36.10
N THR A 70 -7.23 -6.81 34.96
CA THR A 70 -6.65 -7.10 33.63
C THR A 70 -6.41 -5.79 32.90
N ILE A 71 -5.16 -5.56 32.52
CA ILE A 71 -4.69 -4.32 31.87
C ILE A 71 -4.35 -4.63 30.42
N LEU A 72 -4.75 -3.78 29.51
CA LEU A 72 -4.36 -3.83 28.12
C LEU A 72 -2.90 -3.36 27.94
N GLN A 73 -2.17 -4.10 27.11
CA GLN A 73 -0.81 -3.73 26.71
C GLN A 73 -0.58 -4.17 25.26
N TYR A 74 -0.74 -3.26 24.32
CA TYR A 74 -0.66 -3.63 22.90
C TYR A 74 0.22 -2.72 22.04
N ARG A 75 1.18 -2.01 22.60
CA ARG A 75 2.06 -1.16 21.79
C ARG A 75 3.13 -1.98 21.04
N ASN A 76 3.26 -1.70 19.75
CA ASN A 76 4.30 -2.18 18.82
C ASN A 76 4.53 -3.69 18.81
N ARG A 77 3.56 -4.45 18.32
CA ARG A 77 3.69 -5.89 18.19
C ARG A 77 3.86 -6.36 16.76
N GLY A 78 4.88 -7.16 16.53
CA GLY A 78 4.89 -8.11 15.43
C GLY A 78 4.26 -9.43 15.89
N ASN A 79 3.57 -10.10 15.00
CA ASN A 79 3.04 -11.43 15.26
C ASN A 79 4.01 -12.48 14.74
N SER A 80 4.25 -13.55 15.52
CA SER A 80 5.00 -14.73 15.08
C SER A 80 4.17 -15.71 14.26
N THR A 81 3.04 -15.28 13.70
CA THR A 81 2.18 -16.14 12.88
C THR A 81 2.94 -16.58 11.63
N PRO A 82 2.91 -17.86 11.27
CA PRO A 82 3.55 -18.36 10.06
C PRO A 82 3.09 -17.57 8.81
N LEU A 83 3.96 -17.49 7.81
CA LEU A 83 3.64 -16.87 6.52
C LEU A 83 2.88 -17.82 5.58
N ASP A 84 1.94 -18.60 6.13
CA ASP A 84 1.20 -19.60 5.36
C ASP A 84 0.18 -18.96 4.43
N ILE A 85 -0.37 -17.81 4.84
CA ILE A 85 -1.32 -17.02 4.05
C ILE A 85 -0.86 -15.57 4.02
N LEU A 86 -0.68 -15.06 2.82
CA LEU A 86 -0.41 -13.66 2.52
C LEU A 86 -1.63 -13.05 1.86
N THR A 87 -1.97 -11.83 2.21
CA THR A 87 -3.05 -11.10 1.54
C THR A 87 -2.48 -9.93 0.76
N LEU A 88 -2.86 -9.81 -0.50
CA LEU A 88 -2.66 -8.59 -1.28
C LEU A 88 -3.97 -7.82 -1.31
N VAL A 89 -3.99 -6.65 -0.70
CA VAL A 89 -5.14 -5.73 -0.71
C VAL A 89 -4.85 -4.62 -1.72
N ALA A 90 -5.51 -4.67 -2.87
CA ALA A 90 -5.29 -3.75 -3.98
C ALA A 90 -6.52 -3.69 -4.91
N PRO A 91 -6.70 -2.63 -5.73
CA PRO A 91 -7.76 -2.58 -6.73
C PRO A 91 -7.49 -3.55 -7.90
N SER A 92 -8.55 -4.20 -8.41
CA SER A 92 -8.44 -5.25 -9.42
C SER A 92 -8.28 -4.73 -10.86
N LYS A 93 -8.64 -3.49 -11.12
CA LYS A 93 -8.84 -2.97 -12.49
C LYS A 93 -7.57 -2.46 -13.19
N ASN A 94 -6.43 -2.41 -12.52
CA ASN A 94 -5.20 -1.88 -13.10
C ASN A 94 -4.29 -3.03 -13.60
N PRO A 95 -3.90 -3.06 -14.89
CA PRO A 95 -2.99 -4.08 -15.46
C PRO A 95 -1.63 -4.18 -14.74
N PHE A 96 -1.16 -3.09 -14.15
CA PHE A 96 0.04 -3.04 -13.32
C PHE A 96 -0.01 -4.09 -12.20
N PHE A 97 -1.17 -4.25 -11.53
CA PHE A 97 -1.30 -5.24 -10.47
C PHE A 97 -1.24 -6.68 -10.97
N ALA A 98 -1.69 -6.95 -12.19
CA ALA A 98 -1.63 -8.30 -12.75
C ALA A 98 -0.18 -8.82 -12.84
N GLN A 99 0.77 -7.99 -13.24
CA GLN A 99 2.19 -8.33 -13.28
C GLN A 99 2.77 -8.51 -11.86
N PHE A 100 2.48 -7.57 -10.96
CA PHE A 100 2.92 -7.70 -9.56
C PHE A 100 2.36 -8.96 -8.91
N ILE A 101 1.06 -9.25 -9.08
CA ILE A 101 0.40 -10.46 -8.55
C ILE A 101 1.12 -11.71 -9.05
N ALA A 102 1.46 -11.78 -10.32
CA ALA A 102 2.15 -12.96 -10.89
C ALA A 102 3.51 -13.20 -10.23
N HIS A 103 4.34 -12.15 -10.08
CA HIS A 103 5.63 -12.26 -9.41
C HIS A 103 5.48 -12.60 -7.92
N PHE A 104 4.58 -11.93 -7.22
CA PHE A 104 4.39 -12.13 -5.78
C PHE A 104 3.78 -13.50 -5.48
N GLN A 105 2.87 -13.99 -6.32
CA GLN A 105 2.30 -15.33 -6.20
C GLN A 105 3.36 -16.41 -6.40
N GLN A 106 4.27 -16.23 -7.36
CA GLN A 106 5.37 -17.18 -7.58
C GLN A 106 6.27 -17.25 -6.33
N ILE A 107 6.68 -16.10 -5.79
CA ILE A 107 7.51 -16.04 -4.58
C ILE A 107 6.79 -16.69 -3.38
N ALA A 108 5.51 -16.36 -3.17
CA ALA A 108 4.70 -16.95 -2.11
C ALA A 108 4.66 -18.49 -2.24
N TRP A 109 4.40 -18.98 -3.45
CA TRP A 109 4.35 -20.42 -3.72
C TRP A 109 5.67 -21.13 -3.44
N GLU A 110 6.80 -20.58 -3.90
CA GLU A 110 8.15 -21.13 -3.65
C GLU A 110 8.49 -21.19 -2.15
N GLN A 111 7.87 -20.34 -1.35
CA GLN A 111 8.05 -20.30 0.10
C GLN A 111 6.95 -21.06 0.87
N GLY A 112 6.08 -21.79 0.17
CA GLY A 112 5.02 -22.60 0.76
C GLY A 112 3.81 -21.81 1.26
N ALA A 113 3.65 -20.54 0.84
CA ALA A 113 2.56 -19.67 1.23
C ALA A 113 1.47 -19.58 0.16
N LEU A 114 0.22 -19.33 0.58
CA LEU A 114 -0.88 -19.01 -0.31
C LEU A 114 -1.06 -17.50 -0.40
N LEU A 115 -1.34 -16.99 -1.60
CA LEU A 115 -1.69 -15.59 -1.82
C LEU A 115 -3.21 -15.44 -1.95
N LEU A 116 -3.79 -14.68 -1.03
CA LEU A 116 -5.18 -14.23 -1.09
C LEU A 116 -5.23 -12.82 -1.67
N TYR A 117 -5.96 -12.63 -2.75
CA TYR A 117 -6.23 -11.31 -3.30
C TYR A 117 -7.56 -10.76 -2.76
N VAL A 118 -7.53 -9.51 -2.30
CA VAL A 118 -8.72 -8.83 -1.74
C VAL A 118 -8.80 -7.40 -2.28
N GLU A 119 -9.96 -7.05 -2.80
CA GLU A 119 -10.31 -5.67 -3.13
C GLU A 119 -11.18 -5.07 -2.03
N VAL A 120 -10.90 -3.83 -1.64
CA VAL A 120 -11.69 -3.13 -0.62
C VAL A 120 -13.07 -2.79 -1.21
N PRO A 121 -14.18 -3.23 -0.60
CA PRO A 121 -15.52 -2.88 -1.09
C PRO A 121 -15.75 -1.36 -1.04
N GLU A 122 -16.51 -0.81 -2.00
CA GLU A 122 -16.75 0.64 -2.15
C GLU A 122 -17.27 1.35 -0.88
N ASN A 123 -18.02 0.63 -0.04
CA ASN A 123 -18.59 1.17 1.21
C ASN A 123 -17.80 0.77 2.47
N SER A 124 -16.54 0.37 2.31
CA SER A 124 -15.67 -0.05 3.41
C SER A 124 -14.37 0.74 3.38
N SER A 125 -13.77 0.98 4.57
CA SER A 125 -12.39 1.48 4.62
C SER A 125 -11.39 0.33 4.46
N LEU A 126 -10.17 0.68 4.05
CA LEU A 126 -9.05 -0.25 4.01
C LEU A 126 -8.82 -0.92 5.37
N GLU A 127 -8.85 -0.12 6.43
CA GLU A 127 -8.60 -0.60 7.80
C GLU A 127 -9.68 -1.56 8.28
N ASP A 128 -10.96 -1.31 7.92
CA ASP A 128 -12.05 -2.24 8.26
C ASP A 128 -11.92 -3.56 7.48
N CYS A 129 -11.43 -3.51 6.24
CA CYS A 129 -11.10 -4.69 5.45
C CYS A 129 -9.96 -5.49 6.13
N LEU A 130 -8.88 -4.82 6.54
CA LEU A 130 -7.77 -5.44 7.26
C LEU A 130 -8.22 -6.05 8.59
N PHE A 131 -9.13 -5.37 9.32
CA PHE A 131 -9.67 -5.92 10.56
C PHE A 131 -10.51 -7.18 10.31
N ARG A 132 -11.27 -7.25 9.21
CA ARG A 132 -11.99 -8.48 8.83
C ARG A 132 -11.05 -9.64 8.51
N LEU A 133 -9.88 -9.37 7.92
CA LEU A 133 -8.83 -10.38 7.72
C LEU A 133 -8.31 -10.88 9.08
N TYR A 134 -8.00 -9.93 9.98
CA TYR A 134 -7.59 -10.23 11.34
C TYR A 134 -8.57 -11.18 12.06
N GLN A 135 -9.89 -10.92 11.98
CA GLN A 135 -10.92 -11.75 12.59
C GLN A 135 -10.96 -13.19 12.05
N ARG A 136 -10.33 -13.45 10.92
CA ARG A 136 -10.18 -14.77 10.28
C ARG A 136 -8.79 -15.36 10.43
N ASP A 137 -8.02 -14.81 11.38
CA ASP A 137 -6.65 -15.21 11.66
C ASP A 137 -5.66 -14.99 10.51
N ILE A 138 -5.99 -14.11 9.57
CA ILE A 138 -5.11 -13.71 8.48
C ILE A 138 -4.37 -12.44 8.93
N ARG A 139 -3.06 -12.57 9.15
CA ARG A 139 -2.24 -11.55 9.83
C ARG A 139 -1.29 -10.79 8.90
N ASN A 140 -0.99 -11.32 7.73
CA ASN A 140 0.04 -10.80 6.84
C ASN A 140 -0.60 -10.12 5.64
N ALA A 141 -0.48 -8.80 5.52
CA ALA A 141 -1.08 -8.03 4.46
C ALA A 141 -0.05 -7.15 3.72
N VAL A 142 -0.05 -7.27 2.40
CA VAL A 142 0.57 -6.35 1.46
C VAL A 142 -0.52 -5.41 0.94
N ILE A 143 -0.30 -4.13 1.04
CA ILE A 143 -1.33 -3.13 0.84
C ILE A 143 -0.88 -2.13 -0.23
N TRP A 144 -1.68 -2.00 -1.27
CA TRP A 144 -1.64 -0.83 -2.11
C TRP A 144 -2.85 0.05 -1.74
N PRO A 145 -2.65 1.15 -1.03
CA PRO A 145 -3.76 2.03 -0.66
C PRO A 145 -4.31 2.69 -1.91
N ASP A 146 -5.63 2.68 -2.04
CA ASP A 146 -6.33 3.47 -3.05
C ASP A 146 -6.19 4.97 -2.74
N ASP A 147 -6.77 5.84 -3.54
CA ASP A 147 -6.80 7.30 -3.36
C ASP A 147 -7.57 7.77 -2.09
N GLN A 148 -8.03 6.83 -1.27
CA GLN A 148 -8.58 7.10 0.05
C GLN A 148 -7.45 7.28 1.07
N GLY A 149 -7.51 8.37 1.83
CA GLY A 149 -6.52 8.63 2.88
C GLY A 149 -6.49 7.52 3.94
N LEU A 150 -5.32 7.22 4.48
CA LEU A 150 -5.13 6.21 5.53
C LEU A 150 -5.55 6.74 6.91
N GLN A 151 -6.25 5.92 7.68
CA GLN A 151 -6.62 6.20 9.07
C GLN A 151 -5.51 5.70 10.00
N MET A 152 -4.50 6.54 10.23
CA MET A 152 -3.25 6.18 10.92
C MET A 152 -3.47 5.57 12.31
N GLU A 153 -4.47 6.06 13.08
CA GLU A 153 -4.80 5.49 14.39
C GLU A 153 -5.32 4.05 14.28
N LYS A 154 -6.13 3.74 13.28
CA LYS A 154 -6.60 2.37 13.05
C LYS A 154 -5.47 1.46 12.60
N LEU A 155 -4.54 1.95 11.77
CA LEU A 155 -3.34 1.20 11.40
C LEU A 155 -2.46 0.88 12.61
N LEU A 156 -2.26 1.86 13.50
CA LEU A 156 -1.57 1.61 14.78
C LEU A 156 -2.25 0.49 15.57
N ARG A 157 -3.57 0.53 15.70
CA ARG A 157 -4.34 -0.48 16.45
C ARG A 157 -4.29 -1.85 15.77
N LEU A 158 -4.40 -1.93 14.44
CA LEU A 158 -4.22 -3.16 13.67
C LEU A 158 -2.83 -3.77 13.90
N ARG A 159 -1.80 -2.94 13.84
CA ARG A 159 -0.45 -3.36 14.14
C ARG A 159 -0.33 -3.88 15.58
N SER A 160 -0.94 -3.18 16.53
CA SER A 160 -0.90 -3.51 17.96
C SER A 160 -1.58 -4.83 18.29
N ILE A 161 -2.65 -5.20 17.57
CA ILE A 161 -3.30 -6.51 17.73
C ILE A 161 -2.61 -7.64 16.95
N GLY A 162 -1.51 -7.35 16.24
CA GLY A 162 -0.64 -8.36 15.61
C GLY A 162 -0.80 -8.52 14.09
N MET A 163 -1.27 -7.50 13.38
CA MET A 163 -1.18 -7.49 11.92
C MET A 163 0.24 -7.15 11.46
N ASN A 164 0.76 -7.87 10.49
CA ASN A 164 1.97 -7.54 9.75
C ASN A 164 1.57 -6.80 8.47
N LEU A 165 2.07 -5.56 8.31
CA LEU A 165 1.64 -4.67 7.23
C LEU A 165 2.86 -4.25 6.40
N VAL A 166 2.79 -4.45 5.09
CA VAL A 166 3.76 -3.89 4.13
C VAL A 166 2.99 -3.08 3.09
N PHE A 167 3.32 -1.82 2.97
CA PHE A 167 2.74 -0.93 1.98
C PHE A 167 3.56 -0.98 0.69
N PHE A 168 2.88 -1.18 -0.42
CA PHE A 168 3.45 -1.29 -1.74
C PHE A 168 3.19 -0.03 -2.55
N ASP A 169 4.23 0.45 -3.24
CA ASP A 169 4.23 1.63 -4.12
C ASP A 169 3.84 2.95 -3.40
N THR A 170 4.03 3.02 -2.09
CA THR A 170 3.79 4.21 -1.28
C THR A 170 4.62 4.18 -0.01
N ASP A 171 4.80 5.34 0.63
CA ASP A 171 5.33 5.44 2.00
C ASP A 171 4.35 6.05 3.01
N ASP A 172 3.08 6.22 2.60
CA ASP A 172 2.05 6.82 3.45
C ASP A 172 1.70 5.97 4.68
N GLY A 173 1.97 4.66 4.65
CA GLY A 173 1.74 3.76 5.78
C GLY A 173 2.78 3.81 6.90
N PHE A 174 3.89 4.53 6.70
CA PHE A 174 4.92 4.66 7.72
C PHE A 174 4.45 5.56 8.89
N PRO A 175 4.72 5.22 10.16
CA PRO A 175 5.58 4.14 10.67
C PRO A 175 4.85 2.84 11.06
N TYR A 176 3.63 2.60 10.61
CA TYR A 176 2.81 1.48 11.04
C TYR A 176 2.90 0.24 10.14
N GLY A 177 3.68 0.32 9.07
CA GLY A 177 4.07 -0.78 8.21
C GLY A 177 5.39 -0.48 7.52
N ASP A 178 6.06 -1.51 7.01
CA ASP A 178 7.17 -1.32 6.08
C ASP A 178 6.62 -0.77 4.77
N CYS A 179 7.39 0.09 4.11
CA CYS A 179 6.99 0.71 2.87
C CYS A 179 8.03 0.39 1.78
N VAL A 180 7.56 -0.20 0.67
CA VAL A 180 8.39 -0.55 -0.48
C VAL A 180 7.85 0.20 -1.69
N HIS A 181 8.64 1.10 -2.25
CA HIS A 181 8.21 1.98 -3.33
C HIS A 181 9.33 2.22 -4.35
N LEU A 182 8.97 2.73 -5.53
CA LEU A 182 9.95 3.16 -6.53
C LEU A 182 10.83 4.29 -5.97
N ASP A 183 12.13 4.28 -6.29
CA ASP A 183 12.95 5.48 -6.16
C ASP A 183 12.52 6.51 -7.22
N ASN A 184 11.49 7.30 -6.84
CA ASN A 184 10.92 8.30 -7.73
C ASN A 184 11.94 9.39 -8.13
N ARG A 185 12.93 9.69 -7.26
CA ARG A 185 13.95 10.67 -7.57
C ARG A 185 14.92 10.14 -8.61
N GLU A 186 15.36 8.88 -8.47
CA GLU A 186 16.18 8.23 -9.49
C GLU A 186 15.41 8.12 -10.82
N ALA A 187 14.15 7.70 -10.79
CA ALA A 187 13.32 7.59 -11.98
C ALA A 187 13.29 8.89 -12.80
N ILE A 188 12.94 9.99 -12.16
CA ILE A 188 12.91 11.32 -12.82
C ILE A 188 14.31 11.74 -13.28
N SER A 189 15.34 11.54 -12.47
CA SER A 189 16.72 11.86 -12.82
C SER A 189 17.18 11.09 -14.06
N ARG A 190 16.96 9.79 -14.12
CA ARG A 190 17.33 8.95 -15.28
C ARG A 190 16.61 9.35 -16.55
N LEU A 191 15.33 9.62 -16.46
CA LEU A 191 14.52 10.07 -17.61
C LEU A 191 14.99 11.44 -18.12
N LEU A 192 15.36 12.35 -17.24
CA LEU A 192 15.88 13.66 -17.62
C LEU A 192 17.27 13.59 -18.27
N HIS A 193 18.20 12.78 -17.73
CA HIS A 193 19.56 12.65 -18.28
C HIS A 193 19.61 11.94 -19.64
N GLY A 194 18.68 11.05 -19.90
CA GLY A 194 18.56 10.40 -21.20
C GLY A 194 18.09 11.35 -22.33
N ALA A 195 17.69 12.59 -22.01
CA ALA A 195 17.43 13.64 -22.99
C ALA A 195 18.75 14.25 -23.43
N GLY A 196 19.16 14.05 -24.67
CA GLY A 196 20.31 14.76 -25.24
C GLY A 196 20.12 16.27 -25.15
N GLU A 197 21.18 17.04 -25.43
CA GLU A 197 21.21 18.52 -25.39
C GLU A 197 20.29 19.23 -26.40
N THR A 198 19.42 18.45 -27.08
CA THR A 198 18.61 18.93 -28.23
C THR A 198 17.28 19.57 -27.88
N CYS A 199 16.81 19.47 -26.62
CA CYS A 199 15.54 20.06 -26.21
C CYS A 199 15.73 21.43 -25.57
N GLU A 200 15.01 22.44 -26.10
CA GLU A 200 15.03 23.83 -25.60
C GLU A 200 14.15 24.01 -24.34
N SER A 201 13.14 23.15 -24.17
CA SER A 201 12.21 23.20 -23.04
C SER A 201 11.95 21.81 -22.46
N CYS A 202 11.57 21.77 -21.19
CA CYS A 202 11.20 20.57 -20.50
C CYS A 202 9.84 20.75 -19.80
N VAL A 203 8.92 19.82 -20.06
CA VAL A 203 7.56 19.85 -19.51
C VAL A 203 7.27 18.53 -18.82
N TYR A 204 6.85 18.60 -17.56
CA TYR A 204 6.31 17.47 -16.82
C TYR A 204 4.79 17.46 -16.92
N VAL A 205 4.22 16.31 -17.22
CA VAL A 205 2.76 16.11 -17.23
C VAL A 205 2.42 15.05 -16.20
N GLY A 206 1.66 15.44 -15.17
CA GLY A 206 1.26 14.60 -14.07
C GLY A 206 -0.21 14.77 -13.70
N TRP A 207 -0.70 13.96 -12.77
CA TRP A 207 -2.03 14.12 -12.22
C TRP A 207 -2.11 15.32 -11.28
N ASP A 208 -3.29 15.94 -11.15
CA ASP A 208 -3.54 17.05 -10.20
C ASP A 208 -3.73 16.57 -8.74
N LYS A 209 -3.72 15.26 -8.50
CA LYS A 209 -3.97 14.65 -7.17
C LYS A 209 -2.67 14.44 -6.39
N LEU A 210 -2.17 15.52 -5.78
CA LEU A 210 -0.90 15.54 -5.06
C LEU A 210 -0.94 14.91 -3.64
N ASP A 211 -2.08 14.49 -3.17
CA ASP A 211 -2.22 13.68 -1.95
C ASP A 211 -1.82 12.21 -2.16
N ILE A 212 -1.71 11.74 -3.42
CA ILE A 212 -1.10 10.45 -3.73
C ILE A 212 0.43 10.59 -3.68
N ALA A 213 1.08 9.79 -2.83
CA ALA A 213 2.52 9.88 -2.55
C ALA A 213 3.40 9.87 -3.81
N ASN A 214 3.18 8.93 -4.73
CA ASN A 214 4.00 8.80 -5.92
C ASN A 214 3.80 9.97 -6.89
N VAL A 215 2.56 10.44 -7.06
CA VAL A 215 2.26 11.62 -7.89
C VAL A 215 3.02 12.82 -7.38
N ARG A 216 2.92 13.09 -6.09
CA ARG A 216 3.62 14.19 -5.41
C ARG A 216 5.13 14.07 -5.52
N LYS A 217 5.71 12.91 -5.19
CA LYS A 217 7.16 12.70 -5.19
C LYS A 217 7.80 12.82 -6.58
N ARG A 218 7.11 12.34 -7.62
CA ARG A 218 7.57 12.48 -9.01
C ARG A 218 7.60 13.95 -9.43
N GLU A 219 6.56 14.71 -9.12
CA GLU A 219 6.55 16.14 -9.39
C GLU A 219 7.59 16.92 -8.57
N GLU A 220 7.71 16.64 -7.28
CA GLU A 220 8.74 17.25 -6.42
C GLU A 220 10.15 16.99 -6.95
N ALA A 221 10.42 15.74 -7.37
CA ALA A 221 11.70 15.38 -7.98
C ALA A 221 11.96 16.14 -9.28
N PHE A 222 10.93 16.28 -10.13
CA PHE A 222 11.03 17.07 -11.36
C PHE A 222 11.31 18.55 -11.07
N ARG A 223 10.56 19.18 -10.19
CA ARG A 223 10.75 20.60 -9.81
C ARG A 223 12.12 20.86 -9.21
N PHE A 224 12.64 19.89 -8.43
CA PHE A 224 13.98 19.99 -7.86
C PHE A 224 15.09 19.90 -8.91
N LEU A 225 14.94 18.98 -9.89
CA LEU A 225 15.97 18.72 -10.91
C LEU A 225 15.90 19.67 -12.11
N LYS A 226 14.70 20.24 -12.36
CA LYS A 226 14.41 21.19 -13.46
C LYS A 226 13.53 22.34 -12.95
N PRO A 227 14.09 23.27 -12.13
CA PRO A 227 13.32 24.38 -11.55
C PRO A 227 12.67 25.29 -12.60
N GLU A 228 13.28 25.42 -13.79
CA GLU A 228 12.78 26.17 -14.94
C GLU A 228 11.75 25.38 -15.78
N GLY A 229 11.59 24.10 -15.51
CA GLY A 229 10.67 23.23 -16.23
C GLY A 229 9.20 23.54 -15.91
N LYS A 230 8.37 23.46 -16.95
CA LYS A 230 6.92 23.65 -16.80
C LYS A 230 6.26 22.39 -16.27
N VAL A 231 5.29 22.55 -15.37
CA VAL A 231 4.43 21.46 -14.90
C VAL A 231 3.02 21.70 -15.41
N ILE A 232 2.41 20.67 -16.00
CA ILE A 232 1.03 20.66 -16.47
C ILE A 232 0.31 19.51 -15.79
N HIS A 233 -0.88 19.75 -15.27
CA HIS A 233 -1.68 18.74 -14.61
C HIS A 233 -2.82 18.25 -15.50
N VAL A 234 -3.03 16.93 -15.45
CA VAL A 234 -4.21 16.24 -15.97
C VAL A 234 -5.18 16.00 -14.82
N PRO A 235 -6.47 16.31 -14.98
CA PRO A 235 -7.45 16.10 -13.92
C PRO A 235 -7.56 14.62 -13.52
N TRP A 236 -7.35 14.34 -12.22
CA TRP A 236 -7.56 13.02 -11.67
C TRP A 236 -9.05 12.69 -11.59
N ARG A 237 -9.39 11.50 -12.03
CA ARG A 237 -10.74 10.95 -11.87
C ARG A 237 -10.67 9.54 -11.28
N ARG A 238 -11.68 9.17 -10.51
CA ARG A 238 -11.72 7.87 -9.84
C ARG A 238 -11.68 6.68 -10.81
N ASP A 239 -12.22 6.84 -12.02
CA ASP A 239 -12.16 5.86 -13.11
C ASP A 239 -10.83 5.86 -13.86
N ARG A 240 -9.89 6.76 -13.49
CA ARG A 240 -8.57 6.99 -14.11
C ARG A 240 -8.63 7.25 -15.62
N GLN A 241 -9.81 7.61 -16.15
CA GLN A 241 -9.94 7.92 -17.56
C GLN A 241 -9.53 9.37 -17.84
N ILE A 242 -8.62 9.52 -18.80
CA ILE A 242 -8.23 10.81 -19.34
C ILE A 242 -9.16 11.12 -20.52
N ARG A 243 -9.84 12.26 -20.47
CA ARG A 243 -10.72 12.69 -21.55
C ARG A 243 -9.91 13.38 -22.64
N LYS A 244 -10.45 13.36 -23.87
CA LYS A 244 -9.79 14.02 -25.00
C LYS A 244 -9.59 15.51 -24.75
N GLU A 245 -10.55 16.16 -24.11
CA GLU A 245 -10.49 17.59 -23.76
C GLU A 245 -9.33 17.90 -22.80
N ASP A 246 -9.03 16.99 -21.87
CA ASP A 246 -7.91 17.15 -20.94
C ASP A 246 -6.57 17.11 -21.68
N LEU A 247 -6.42 16.18 -22.63
CA LEU A 247 -5.21 16.07 -23.46
C LEU A 247 -5.05 17.27 -24.40
N GLU A 248 -6.16 17.77 -24.98
CA GLU A 248 -6.15 18.99 -25.78
C GLU A 248 -5.69 20.20 -24.96
N ALA A 249 -6.18 20.30 -23.72
CA ALA A 249 -5.75 21.36 -22.79
C ALA A 249 -4.25 21.25 -22.43
N VAL A 250 -3.69 20.05 -22.37
CA VAL A 250 -2.24 19.84 -22.20
C VAL A 250 -1.51 20.34 -23.45
N LEU A 251 -1.92 19.90 -24.65
CA LEU A 251 -1.25 20.27 -25.91
C LEU A 251 -1.24 21.79 -26.17
N THR A 252 -2.33 22.50 -25.83
CA THR A 252 -2.40 23.97 -26.00
C THR A 252 -1.42 24.71 -25.08
N GLN A 253 -0.92 24.05 -24.01
CA GLN A 253 0.02 24.62 -23.08
C GLN A 253 1.48 24.26 -23.40
N LEU A 254 1.72 23.31 -24.31
CA LEU A 254 3.07 22.95 -24.72
C LEU A 254 3.70 24.08 -25.54
N PRO A 255 5.00 24.36 -25.35
CA PRO A 255 5.78 25.15 -26.32
C PRO A 255 5.94 24.39 -27.64
N GLU A 256 6.93 24.73 -28.45
CA GLU A 256 7.22 23.99 -29.69
C GLU A 256 7.49 22.51 -29.36
N VAL A 257 6.57 21.63 -29.77
CA VAL A 257 6.56 20.21 -29.38
C VAL A 257 7.86 19.52 -29.79
N GLU A 258 8.35 19.82 -31.01
CA GLU A 258 9.55 19.19 -31.57
C GLU A 258 10.84 19.57 -30.82
N LYS A 259 10.81 20.65 -30.07
CA LYS A 259 11.94 21.13 -29.24
C LYS A 259 11.72 20.87 -27.75
N THR A 260 10.60 20.23 -27.42
CA THR A 260 10.22 19.99 -26.02
C THR A 260 10.54 18.55 -25.60
N MET A 261 11.20 18.45 -24.47
CA MET A 261 11.23 17.20 -23.71
C MET A 261 9.92 17.09 -22.92
N LEU A 262 9.14 16.06 -23.21
CA LEU A 262 7.89 15.78 -22.53
C LEU A 262 8.11 14.58 -21.56
N LEU A 263 7.94 14.83 -20.26
CA LEU A 263 8.07 13.80 -19.23
C LEU A 263 6.70 13.54 -18.59
N CYS A 264 6.16 12.34 -18.81
CA CYS A 264 4.90 11.91 -18.24
C CYS A 264 5.12 11.18 -16.90
N GLY A 265 4.40 11.62 -15.87
CA GLY A 265 4.54 11.09 -14.52
C GLY A 265 3.98 9.67 -14.33
N THR A 266 3.17 9.16 -15.28
CA THR A 266 2.63 7.79 -15.25
C THR A 266 2.46 7.22 -16.65
N GLY A 267 2.41 5.87 -16.74
CA GLY A 267 2.19 5.16 -18.00
C GLY A 267 0.86 5.50 -18.65
N GLU A 268 -0.22 5.72 -17.87
CA GLU A 268 -1.53 6.08 -18.42
C GLU A 268 -1.50 7.42 -19.19
N ILE A 269 -0.85 8.43 -18.59
CA ILE A 269 -0.68 9.75 -19.26
C ILE A 269 0.23 9.59 -20.47
N GLY A 270 1.33 8.83 -20.33
CA GLY A 270 2.27 8.58 -21.43
C GLY A 270 1.60 7.92 -22.63
N GLN A 271 0.78 6.89 -22.40
CA GLN A 271 0.04 6.17 -23.43
C GLN A 271 -0.88 7.09 -24.25
N GLN A 272 -1.70 7.87 -23.54
CA GLN A 272 -2.70 8.73 -24.19
C GLN A 272 -2.05 9.90 -24.94
N LEU A 273 -1.02 10.53 -24.35
CA LEU A 273 -0.30 11.61 -25.04
C LEU A 273 0.52 11.09 -26.23
N ALA A 274 1.19 9.93 -26.11
CA ALA A 274 1.89 9.33 -27.24
C ALA A 274 0.96 9.06 -28.42
N ALA A 275 -0.21 8.46 -28.14
CA ALA A 275 -1.19 8.17 -29.19
C ALA A 275 -1.70 9.45 -29.89
N LEU A 276 -2.06 10.47 -29.11
CA LEU A 276 -2.59 11.73 -29.64
C LEU A 276 -1.53 12.51 -30.45
N LEU A 277 -0.30 12.59 -29.95
CA LEU A 277 0.81 13.25 -30.65
C LEU A 277 1.14 12.54 -31.96
N TRP A 278 1.15 11.21 -31.95
CA TRP A 278 1.41 10.39 -33.12
C TRP A 278 0.32 10.55 -34.20
N GLU A 279 -0.96 10.57 -33.81
CA GLU A 279 -2.09 10.83 -34.72
C GLU A 279 -1.99 12.19 -35.42
N ARG A 280 -1.39 13.18 -34.75
CA ARG A 280 -1.20 14.54 -35.30
C ARG A 280 0.09 14.72 -36.08
N GLY A 281 0.94 13.70 -36.13
CA GLY A 281 2.26 13.82 -36.72
C GLY A 281 3.21 14.75 -35.93
N ALA A 282 2.86 15.09 -34.69
CA ALA A 282 3.64 15.96 -33.81
C ALA A 282 4.55 15.08 -32.96
N ILE A 283 5.84 15.03 -33.28
CA ILE A 283 6.82 14.22 -32.56
C ILE A 283 7.56 15.13 -31.59
N PRO A 284 7.47 14.93 -30.26
CA PRO A 284 8.22 15.72 -29.29
C PRO A 284 9.72 15.48 -29.46
N GLY A 285 10.52 16.48 -29.10
CA GLY A 285 11.98 16.37 -29.14
C GLY A 285 12.47 15.16 -28.34
N LYS A 286 11.77 14.86 -27.23
CA LYS A 286 11.87 13.60 -26.50
C LYS A 286 10.58 13.31 -25.71
N LEU A 287 10.14 12.05 -25.73
CA LEU A 287 9.08 11.56 -24.84
C LEU A 287 9.69 10.61 -23.81
N SER A 288 9.42 10.89 -22.55
CA SER A 288 9.89 10.09 -21.40
C SER A 288 8.72 9.79 -20.47
N VAL A 289 8.63 8.56 -19.95
CA VAL A 289 7.47 8.12 -19.18
C VAL A 289 7.91 7.30 -17.96
N VAL A 290 7.33 7.59 -16.81
CA VAL A 290 7.43 6.72 -15.64
C VAL A 290 6.37 5.64 -15.76
N ASP A 291 6.76 4.40 -15.58
CA ASP A 291 6.02 3.17 -15.82
C ASP A 291 5.74 2.86 -17.30
N ASN A 292 5.76 1.57 -17.59
CA ASN A 292 5.49 1.06 -18.93
C ASN A 292 3.98 1.10 -19.24
N PHE A 293 3.64 1.09 -20.54
CA PHE A 293 2.25 1.06 -21.00
C PHE A 293 2.10 0.16 -22.21
N GLU A 294 0.88 -0.32 -22.44
CA GLU A 294 0.57 -1.19 -23.58
C GLU A 294 0.82 -0.47 -24.92
N GLY A 295 1.59 -1.12 -25.78
CA GLY A 295 1.92 -0.59 -27.11
C GLY A 295 3.03 0.46 -27.11
N SER A 296 3.76 0.66 -26.01
CA SER A 296 4.88 1.60 -25.90
C SER A 296 5.93 1.43 -27.00
N GLY A 297 6.22 0.20 -27.43
CA GLY A 297 7.17 -0.09 -28.50
C GLY A 297 6.76 0.45 -29.90
N LYS A 298 5.58 1.03 -30.05
CA LYS A 298 5.15 1.72 -31.28
C LYS A 298 5.66 3.15 -31.38
N TYR A 299 6.17 3.70 -30.25
CA TYR A 299 6.55 5.09 -30.13
C TYR A 299 8.03 5.23 -29.73
N PRO A 300 8.73 6.28 -30.18
CA PRO A 300 10.07 6.59 -29.69
C PRO A 300 9.98 7.16 -28.28
N VAL A 301 9.91 6.29 -27.26
CA VAL A 301 9.70 6.67 -25.86
C VAL A 301 10.77 6.08 -24.97
N SER A 302 11.32 6.89 -24.06
CA SER A 302 12.16 6.41 -22.97
C SER A 302 11.30 6.09 -21.76
N ILE A 303 11.48 4.92 -21.18
CA ILE A 303 10.65 4.42 -20.07
C ILE A 303 11.54 4.14 -18.87
N TYR A 304 11.06 4.50 -17.68
CA TYR A 304 11.60 4.02 -16.43
C TYR A 304 10.52 3.24 -15.70
N GLU A 305 10.59 1.93 -15.76
CA GLU A 305 9.57 1.06 -15.18
C GLU A 305 9.98 0.52 -13.81
N GLN A 306 9.01 0.21 -12.98
CA GLN A 306 9.23 -0.42 -11.68
C GLN A 306 9.73 -1.85 -11.87
N ASP A 307 10.75 -2.25 -11.11
CA ASP A 307 11.15 -3.65 -11.01
C ASP A 307 10.21 -4.40 -10.06
N LEU A 308 9.05 -4.80 -10.61
CA LEU A 308 8.00 -5.47 -9.84
C LEU A 308 8.45 -6.82 -9.25
N GLN A 309 9.39 -7.49 -9.90
CA GLN A 309 9.95 -8.75 -9.40
C GLN A 309 10.81 -8.50 -8.16
N GLU A 310 11.71 -7.52 -8.22
CA GLU A 310 12.54 -7.14 -7.07
C GLU A 310 11.70 -6.55 -5.93
N MET A 311 10.71 -5.72 -6.24
CA MET A 311 9.76 -5.22 -5.25
C MET A 311 9.02 -6.35 -4.54
N ALA A 312 8.51 -7.33 -5.27
CA ALA A 312 7.83 -8.49 -4.71
C ALA A 312 8.75 -9.29 -3.77
N ARG A 313 10.02 -9.48 -4.17
CA ARG A 313 11.03 -10.15 -3.34
C ARG A 313 11.28 -9.38 -2.04
N ILE A 314 11.48 -8.07 -2.12
CA ILE A 314 11.73 -7.21 -0.95
C ILE A 314 10.51 -7.22 -0.02
N ILE A 315 9.30 -7.08 -0.55
CA ILE A 315 8.05 -7.11 0.22
C ILE A 315 7.94 -8.41 1.02
N PHE A 316 8.23 -9.54 0.39
CA PHE A 316 8.20 -10.84 1.06
C PHE A 316 9.24 -10.92 2.19
N GLU A 317 10.46 -10.43 1.97
CA GLU A 317 11.50 -10.38 3.01
C GLU A 317 11.12 -9.44 4.16
N GLN A 318 10.42 -8.32 3.91
CA GLN A 318 9.92 -7.46 4.99
C GLN A 318 8.84 -8.16 5.83
N LEU A 319 7.93 -8.91 5.22
CA LEU A 319 6.98 -9.73 5.97
C LEU A 319 7.71 -10.77 6.85
N LYS A 320 8.72 -11.46 6.31
CA LYS A 320 9.55 -12.40 7.09
C LYS A 320 10.26 -11.70 8.25
N LYS A 321 10.79 -10.50 8.01
CA LYS A 321 11.43 -9.68 9.03
C LYS A 321 10.44 -9.31 10.14
N GLN A 322 9.23 -8.88 9.79
CA GLN A 322 8.19 -8.55 10.77
C GLN A 322 7.84 -9.74 11.66
N VAL A 323 7.63 -10.92 11.06
CA VAL A 323 7.32 -12.16 11.78
C VAL A 323 8.47 -12.56 12.73
N ARG A 324 9.73 -12.47 12.26
CA ARG A 324 10.90 -12.83 13.08
C ARG A 324 11.18 -11.84 14.21
N ALA A 325 11.02 -10.55 13.94
CA ALA A 325 11.33 -9.50 14.89
C ALA A 325 10.26 -9.37 15.99
N GLY A 326 9.02 -9.75 15.69
CA GLY A 326 7.92 -9.63 16.64
C GLY A 326 7.82 -8.21 17.21
N ASN A 327 7.93 -8.10 18.53
CA ASN A 327 7.84 -6.81 19.24
C ASN A 327 9.05 -5.88 19.04
N LEU A 328 10.16 -6.40 18.54
CA LEU A 328 11.37 -5.61 18.24
C LEU A 328 11.38 -5.02 16.85
N TRP A 329 10.33 -5.27 16.07
CA TRP A 329 10.21 -4.73 14.72
C TRP A 329 10.16 -3.20 14.71
N GLN A 330 10.87 -2.63 13.76
CA GLN A 330 10.81 -1.21 13.43
C GLN A 330 10.52 -1.08 11.94
N ALA A 331 9.69 -0.10 11.59
CA ALA A 331 9.31 0.14 10.22
C ALA A 331 10.49 0.62 9.35
N ASP A 332 10.55 0.12 8.12
CA ASP A 332 11.51 0.56 7.11
C ASP A 332 10.80 1.26 5.95
N ARG A 333 11.52 2.19 5.32
CA ARG A 333 11.19 2.76 4.00
C ARG A 333 12.23 2.31 3.01
N ILE A 334 11.83 1.59 1.99
CA ILE A 334 12.73 1.00 1.01
C ILE A 334 12.40 1.56 -0.36
N ALA A 335 13.29 2.38 -0.89
CA ALA A 335 13.24 2.84 -2.25
C ALA A 335 13.93 1.80 -3.15
N VAL A 336 13.23 1.34 -4.18
CA VAL A 336 13.72 0.32 -5.12
C VAL A 336 14.03 1.01 -6.45
N ALA A 337 15.21 0.78 -6.98
CA ALA A 337 15.57 1.24 -8.32
C ALA A 337 14.71 0.53 -9.36
N GLY A 338 14.33 1.25 -10.41
CA GLY A 338 13.60 0.68 -11.54
C GLY A 338 14.52 0.33 -12.71
N ILE A 339 13.92 -0.02 -13.83
CA ILE A 339 14.58 -0.44 -15.06
C ILE A 339 14.39 0.65 -16.12
N TYR A 340 15.50 1.21 -16.62
CA TYR A 340 15.48 2.18 -17.70
C TYR A 340 15.50 1.48 -19.06
N ARG A 341 14.58 1.86 -19.96
CA ARG A 341 14.47 1.36 -21.34
C ARG A 341 14.41 2.54 -22.33
N GLN A 342 15.06 2.37 -23.47
CA GLN A 342 15.01 3.29 -24.64
C GLN A 342 14.35 2.63 -25.80
#